data_8822387f5218a43fd998e1a819fc32c4
#
_entry.id   8822387f5218a43fd998e1a819fc32c4
#
_cell.length_a   1.000
_cell.length_b   1.000
_cell.length_c   1.000
_cell.angle_alpha   90.00
_cell.angle_beta   90.00
_cell.angle_gamma   90.00
#
_symmetry.space_group_name_H-M   'P 1'
#
loop_
_entity.id
_entity.type
_entity.pdbx_description
1 polymer ?
#
loop_
_entity_poly.entity_id
_entity_poly.type
_entity_poly.pdbx_seq_one_letter_code
_entity_poly.pdbx_strand_id
1 'polypeptide(L)'
;TYPLPESQLDRFLMRISLGYPDRAAELQLLAHHGHRSQADHLAAQLSAQELAHLQLAVLQVHAADPLLHYVQDLLEATRNGQWFVQGLSPRAGIALLRAAKANALMHARNYVSPDDVQAMFVPTMAHRLHAVARSGRGTIEQARAMLQAVAVA
;
A
#
# COMPACT_ATOMS: atom_id res chain seq x y z
N THR A 1 -18.72 3.33 16.54
CA THR A 1 -17.25 3.36 16.58
C THR A 1 -16.77 4.68 16.02
N TYR A 2 -16.00 5.42 16.80
CA TYR A 2 -15.38 6.67 16.33
C TYR A 2 -14.27 6.34 15.29
N PRO A 3 -14.13 7.15 14.24
CA PRO A 3 -13.02 6.98 13.29
C PRO A 3 -11.69 7.17 14.03
N LEU A 4 -10.67 6.39 13.64
CA LEU A 4 -9.33 6.52 14.20
C LEU A 4 -8.75 7.91 13.86
N PRO A 5 -8.07 8.58 14.82
CA PRO A 5 -7.36 9.82 14.54
C PRO A 5 -6.32 9.63 13.41
N GLU A 6 -6.11 10.65 12.58
CA GLU A 6 -5.16 10.62 11.47
C GLU A 6 -3.73 10.24 11.89
N SER A 7 -3.31 10.71 13.07
CA SER A 7 -2.01 10.35 13.66
C SER A 7 -1.85 8.87 13.97
N GLN A 8 -2.94 8.14 14.16
CA GLN A 8 -2.94 6.68 14.32
C GLN A 8 -2.98 5.99 12.97
N LEU A 9 -3.75 6.52 12.00
CA LEU A 9 -3.79 5.98 10.64
C LEU A 9 -2.41 6.05 9.95
N ASP A 10 -1.64 7.11 10.20
CA ASP A 10 -0.27 7.26 9.67
C ASP A 10 0.72 6.18 10.15
N ARG A 11 0.36 5.43 11.21
CA ARG A 11 1.19 4.35 11.75
C ARG A 11 0.97 3.00 11.07
N PHE A 12 -0.12 2.82 10.32
CA PHE A 12 -0.35 1.61 9.54
C PHE A 12 0.42 1.67 8.22
N LEU A 13 1.18 0.61 7.91
CA LEU A 13 1.98 0.56 6.69
C LEU A 13 1.08 0.62 5.45
N MET A 14 0.07 -0.23 5.39
CA MET A 14 -0.86 -0.29 4.27
C MET A 14 -2.26 -0.73 4.71
N ARG A 15 -3.23 -0.43 3.86
CA ARG A 15 -4.61 -0.89 3.95
C ARG A 15 -4.92 -1.76 2.73
N ILE A 16 -5.35 -2.98 2.98
CA ILE A 16 -5.82 -3.92 1.96
C ILE A 16 -7.29 -4.21 2.16
N SER A 17 -7.98 -4.60 1.10
CA SER A 17 -9.37 -5.05 1.13
C SER A 17 -9.46 -6.39 0.42
N LEU A 18 -10.02 -7.38 1.09
CA LEU A 18 -10.26 -8.70 0.50
C LEU A 18 -11.56 -8.77 -0.29
N GLY A 19 -12.43 -7.75 -0.15
CA GLY A 19 -13.77 -7.78 -0.72
C GLY A 19 -14.68 -8.82 -0.04
N TYR A 20 -15.79 -9.12 -0.69
CA TYR A 20 -16.68 -10.20 -0.27
C TYR A 20 -16.32 -11.50 -1.01
N PRO A 21 -16.54 -12.68 -0.39
CA PRO A 21 -16.40 -13.96 -1.08
C PRO A 21 -17.37 -14.02 -2.27
N ASP A 22 -17.05 -14.87 -3.23
CA ASP A 22 -18.00 -15.19 -4.28
C ASP A 22 -19.18 -16.01 -3.74
N ARG A 23 -20.26 -16.11 -4.52
CA ARG A 23 -21.49 -16.80 -4.11
C ARG A 23 -21.24 -18.26 -3.67
N ALA A 24 -20.32 -18.97 -4.31
CA ALA A 24 -20.04 -20.36 -4.00
C ALA A 24 -19.31 -20.50 -2.66
N ALA A 25 -18.29 -19.64 -2.43
CA ALA A 25 -17.57 -19.58 -1.17
C ALA A 25 -18.48 -19.12 -0.01
N GLU A 26 -19.39 -18.15 -0.27
CA GLU A 26 -20.38 -17.71 0.73
C GLU A 26 -21.35 -18.83 1.13
N LEU A 27 -21.85 -19.61 0.17
CA LEU A 27 -22.67 -20.79 0.43
C LEU A 27 -21.93 -21.84 1.25
N GLN A 28 -20.64 -22.07 0.98
CA GLN A 28 -19.82 -22.98 1.78
C GLN A 28 -19.67 -22.48 3.22
N LEU A 29 -19.44 -21.18 3.42
CA LEU A 29 -19.37 -20.58 4.75
C LEU A 29 -20.68 -20.75 5.53
N LEU A 30 -21.83 -20.54 4.86
CA LEU A 30 -23.15 -20.72 5.46
C LEU A 30 -23.43 -22.18 5.80
N ALA A 31 -23.03 -23.12 4.94
CA ALA A 31 -23.22 -24.56 5.18
C ALA A 31 -22.33 -25.12 6.30
N HIS A 32 -21.13 -24.57 6.48
CA HIS A 32 -20.13 -25.05 7.43
C HIS A 32 -19.98 -24.14 8.66
N HIS A 33 -21.01 -23.36 9.02
CA HIS A 33 -20.99 -22.48 10.18
C HIS A 33 -20.69 -23.31 11.45
N GLY A 34 -19.62 -22.94 12.14
CA GLY A 34 -19.20 -23.60 13.39
C GLY A 34 -17.99 -24.54 13.28
N HIS A 35 -17.50 -24.85 12.08
CA HIS A 35 -16.22 -25.57 11.99
C HIS A 35 -15.06 -24.59 12.17
N ARG A 36 -14.41 -24.67 13.33
CA ARG A 36 -13.17 -23.98 13.61
C ARG A 36 -12.11 -24.42 12.60
N SER A 37 -11.87 -23.55 11.67
CA SER A 37 -10.60 -23.21 11.10
C SER A 37 -9.79 -24.32 10.44
N GLN A 38 -9.96 -24.41 9.14
CA GLN A 38 -8.91 -24.96 8.26
C GLN A 38 -7.55 -24.26 8.49
N ALA A 39 -7.54 -23.06 9.08
CA ALA A 39 -6.33 -22.32 9.41
C ALA A 39 -5.42 -23.06 10.42
N ASP A 40 -6.00 -23.86 11.35
CA ASP A 40 -5.24 -24.63 12.34
C ASP A 40 -4.43 -25.78 11.70
N HIS A 41 -4.75 -26.13 10.45
CA HIS A 41 -4.08 -27.20 9.69
C HIS A 41 -3.14 -26.68 8.61
N LEU A 42 -2.96 -25.35 8.48
CA LEU A 42 -2.03 -24.79 7.51
C LEU A 42 -0.59 -24.99 7.99
N ALA A 43 0.20 -25.67 7.16
CA ALA A 43 1.64 -25.76 7.40
C ALA A 43 2.31 -24.38 7.22
N ALA A 44 3.27 -24.07 8.10
CA ALA A 44 4.07 -22.86 7.95
C ALA A 44 4.80 -22.88 6.61
N GLN A 45 4.63 -21.82 5.81
CA GLN A 45 5.27 -21.68 4.50
C GLN A 45 6.67 -21.06 4.61
N LEU A 46 6.91 -20.28 5.67
CA LEU A 46 8.19 -19.64 5.99
C LEU A 46 8.45 -19.78 7.49
N SER A 47 9.68 -20.05 7.83
CA SER A 47 10.16 -19.93 9.20
C SER A 47 10.38 -18.47 9.60
N ALA A 48 10.42 -18.18 10.90
CA ALA A 48 10.73 -16.84 11.39
C ALA A 48 12.12 -16.35 10.93
N GLN A 49 13.08 -17.25 10.77
CA GLN A 49 14.43 -16.92 10.30
C GLN A 49 14.42 -16.54 8.81
N GLU A 50 13.70 -17.28 7.97
CA GLU A 50 13.54 -16.95 6.54
C GLU A 50 12.84 -15.61 6.36
N LEU A 51 11.79 -15.33 7.16
CA LEU A 51 11.12 -14.04 7.13
C LEU A 51 12.07 -12.89 7.51
N ALA A 52 12.89 -13.08 8.55
CA ALA A 52 13.90 -12.09 8.95
C ALA A 52 14.93 -11.83 7.85
N HIS A 53 15.40 -12.88 7.17
CA HIS A 53 16.30 -12.74 6.01
C HIS A 53 15.66 -11.98 4.86
N LEU A 54 14.38 -12.25 4.54
CA LEU A 54 13.65 -11.50 3.51
C LEU A 54 13.50 -10.02 3.89
N GLN A 55 13.21 -9.72 5.15
CA GLN A 55 13.12 -8.33 5.63
C GLN A 55 14.46 -7.59 5.48
N LEU A 56 15.58 -8.24 5.73
CA LEU A 56 16.90 -7.66 5.50
C LEU A 56 17.19 -7.50 4.00
N ALA A 57 16.82 -8.48 3.17
CA ALA A 57 16.98 -8.41 1.72
C ALA A 57 16.21 -7.22 1.11
N VAL A 58 15.00 -6.91 1.60
CA VAL A 58 14.24 -5.73 1.17
C VAL A 58 15.04 -4.44 1.35
N LEU A 59 15.80 -4.30 2.44
CA LEU A 59 16.61 -3.11 2.68
C LEU A 59 17.72 -2.93 1.66
N GLN A 60 18.23 -4.03 1.10
CA GLN A 60 19.31 -4.03 0.09
C GLN A 60 18.83 -3.75 -1.34
N VAL A 61 17.51 -3.78 -1.59
CA VAL A 61 16.97 -3.43 -2.93
C VAL A 61 17.33 -1.98 -3.23
N HIS A 62 17.97 -1.76 -4.39
CA HIS A 62 18.45 -0.44 -4.80
C HIS A 62 17.29 0.48 -5.23
N ALA A 63 17.35 1.74 -4.82
CA ALA A 63 16.48 2.81 -5.33
C ALA A 63 17.38 3.92 -5.87
N ALA A 64 17.36 4.14 -7.18
CA ALA A 64 18.18 5.15 -7.83
C ALA A 64 17.68 6.56 -7.52
N ASP A 65 18.57 7.56 -7.61
CA ASP A 65 18.22 8.96 -7.31
C ASP A 65 17.02 9.48 -8.15
N PRO A 66 16.89 9.19 -9.45
CA PRO A 66 15.69 9.60 -10.19
C PRO A 66 14.39 9.05 -9.60
N LEU A 67 14.40 7.80 -9.10
CA LEU A 67 13.23 7.23 -8.45
C LEU A 67 12.91 7.93 -7.11
N LEU A 68 13.93 8.32 -6.34
CA LEU A 68 13.73 9.08 -5.10
C LEU A 68 13.12 10.45 -5.40
N HIS A 69 13.54 11.12 -6.47
CA HIS A 69 12.92 12.35 -6.94
C HIS A 69 11.47 12.13 -7.34
N TYR A 70 11.16 11.08 -8.11
CA TYR A 70 9.78 10.73 -8.44
C TYR A 70 8.91 10.52 -7.21
N VAL A 71 9.40 9.81 -6.18
CA VAL A 71 8.67 9.65 -4.91
C VAL A 71 8.47 11.00 -4.22
N GLN A 72 9.46 11.90 -4.27
CA GLN A 72 9.33 13.26 -3.73
C GLN A 72 8.27 14.06 -4.47
N ASP A 73 8.25 14.01 -5.80
CA ASP A 73 7.26 14.70 -6.64
C ASP A 73 5.83 14.22 -6.33
N LEU A 74 5.65 12.91 -6.11
CA LEU A 74 4.38 12.35 -5.64
C LEU A 74 3.96 12.92 -4.28
N LEU A 75 4.89 13.02 -3.32
CA LEU A 75 4.59 13.61 -2.01
C LEU A 75 4.22 15.08 -2.12
N GLU A 76 4.93 15.85 -2.93
CA GLU A 76 4.65 17.27 -3.19
C GLU A 76 3.29 17.45 -3.87
N ALA A 77 2.95 16.61 -4.85
CA ALA A 77 1.65 16.61 -5.50
C ALA A 77 0.50 16.40 -4.50
N THR A 78 0.72 15.61 -3.43
CA THR A 78 -0.31 15.47 -2.38
C THR A 78 -0.47 16.71 -1.52
N ARG A 79 0.54 17.60 -1.45
CA ARG A 79 0.59 18.76 -0.53
C ARG A 79 0.12 20.06 -1.16
N ASN A 80 0.00 20.14 -2.49
CA ASN A 80 -0.34 21.37 -3.19
C ASN A 80 -1.83 21.78 -3.08
N GLY A 81 -2.66 21.02 -2.39
CA GLY A 81 -4.08 21.31 -2.19
C GLY A 81 -4.97 21.06 -3.40
N GLN A 82 -4.41 20.63 -4.54
CA GLN A 82 -5.16 20.33 -5.76
C GLN A 82 -5.92 19.00 -5.66
N TRP A 83 -5.27 17.99 -5.09
CA TRP A 83 -5.76 16.62 -5.05
C TRP A 83 -6.35 16.24 -3.69
N PHE A 84 -5.71 16.66 -2.62
CA PHE A 84 -6.04 16.25 -1.26
C PHE A 84 -6.11 17.44 -0.32
N VAL A 85 -6.96 17.32 0.71
CA VAL A 85 -7.12 18.33 1.76
C VAL A 85 -5.85 18.45 2.59
N GLN A 86 -5.20 17.31 2.84
CA GLN A 86 -3.97 17.23 3.61
C GLN A 86 -2.96 16.35 2.87
N GLY A 87 -1.71 16.80 2.81
CA GLY A 87 -0.63 16.08 2.15
C GLY A 87 0.02 15.02 3.04
N LEU A 88 0.77 14.13 2.40
CA LEU A 88 1.48 13.05 3.05
C LEU A 88 2.70 13.53 3.85
N SER A 89 2.95 12.86 4.97
CA SER A 89 4.14 13.07 5.80
C SER A 89 5.39 12.47 5.15
N PRO A 90 6.62 12.91 5.54
CA PRO A 90 7.85 12.24 5.11
C PRO A 90 7.90 10.76 5.52
N ARG A 91 7.28 10.41 6.65
CA ARG A 91 7.14 9.02 7.12
C ARG A 91 6.35 8.17 6.12
N ALA A 92 5.30 8.74 5.53
CA ALA A 92 4.53 8.07 4.48
C ALA A 92 5.41 7.77 3.25
N GLY A 93 6.28 8.72 2.83
CA GLY A 93 7.23 8.48 1.74
C GLY A 93 8.19 7.32 2.01
N ILE A 94 8.72 7.23 3.24
CA ILE A 94 9.56 6.10 3.66
C ILE A 94 8.78 4.79 3.62
N ALA A 95 7.51 4.80 4.05
CA ALA A 95 6.64 3.62 4.00
C ALA A 95 6.38 3.17 2.56
N LEU A 96 6.10 4.12 1.65
CA LEU A 96 5.93 3.85 0.22
C LEU A 96 7.18 3.21 -0.39
N LEU A 97 8.34 3.81 -0.15
CA LEU A 97 9.60 3.29 -0.69
C LEU A 97 9.91 1.87 -0.18
N ARG A 98 9.65 1.61 1.11
CA ARG A 98 9.81 0.25 1.66
C ARG A 98 8.85 -0.76 1.02
N ALA A 99 7.60 -0.39 0.82
CA ALA A 99 6.62 -1.25 0.15
C ALA A 99 7.01 -1.51 -1.31
N ALA A 100 7.49 -0.49 -2.04
CA ALA A 100 7.98 -0.63 -3.41
C ALA A 100 9.22 -1.53 -3.49
N LYS A 101 10.18 -1.42 -2.54
CA LYS A 101 11.32 -2.34 -2.45
C LYS A 101 10.89 -3.79 -2.22
N ALA A 102 9.92 -4.02 -1.32
CA ALA A 102 9.39 -5.35 -1.08
C ALA A 102 8.69 -5.90 -2.33
N ASN A 103 7.92 -5.07 -3.04
CA ASN A 103 7.29 -5.46 -4.31
C ASN A 103 8.32 -5.86 -5.37
N ALA A 104 9.40 -5.09 -5.54
CA ALA A 104 10.49 -5.41 -6.45
C ALA A 104 11.15 -6.75 -6.10
N LEU A 105 11.43 -6.99 -4.81
CA LEU A 105 12.02 -8.24 -4.34
C LEU A 105 11.10 -9.45 -4.62
N MET A 106 9.79 -9.30 -4.39
CA MET A 106 8.79 -10.34 -4.68
C MET A 106 8.73 -10.69 -6.18
N HIS A 107 9.13 -9.76 -7.05
CA HIS A 107 9.29 -9.97 -8.49
C HIS A 107 10.73 -10.32 -8.89
N ALA A 108 11.53 -10.82 -7.94
CA ALA A 108 12.92 -11.26 -8.14
C ALA A 108 13.85 -10.16 -8.73
N ARG A 109 13.59 -8.88 -8.38
CA ARG A 109 14.41 -7.73 -8.79
C ARG A 109 15.17 -7.16 -7.59
N ASN A 110 16.40 -6.72 -7.81
CA ASN A 110 17.23 -6.05 -6.82
C ASN A 110 17.22 -4.50 -6.93
N TYR A 111 16.33 -3.96 -7.77
CA TYR A 111 16.10 -2.53 -7.95
C TYR A 111 14.61 -2.22 -8.01
N VAL A 112 14.25 -1.01 -7.62
CA VAL A 112 12.87 -0.50 -7.66
C VAL A 112 12.63 0.22 -8.98
N SER A 113 11.51 -0.10 -9.62
CA SER A 113 11.02 0.64 -10.80
C SER A 113 9.90 1.62 -10.41
N PRO A 114 9.59 2.61 -11.26
CA PRO A 114 8.41 3.46 -11.06
C PRO A 114 7.11 2.68 -10.94
N ASP A 115 6.96 1.57 -11.65
CA ASP A 115 5.78 0.69 -11.58
C ASP A 115 5.58 0.11 -10.18
N ASP A 116 6.67 -0.21 -9.46
CA ASP A 116 6.59 -0.67 -8.07
C ASP A 116 6.04 0.41 -7.15
N VAL A 117 6.49 1.64 -7.35
CA VAL A 117 5.99 2.80 -6.59
C VAL A 117 4.50 3.03 -6.87
N GLN A 118 4.09 3.00 -8.14
CA GLN A 118 2.70 3.19 -8.55
C GLN A 118 1.79 2.08 -8.03
N ALA A 119 2.22 0.83 -8.12
CA ALA A 119 1.47 -0.32 -7.61
C ALA A 119 1.25 -0.23 -6.09
N MET A 120 2.26 0.23 -5.35
CA MET A 120 2.20 0.32 -3.89
C MET A 120 1.59 1.64 -3.40
N PHE A 121 1.40 2.65 -4.23
CA PHE A 121 0.91 3.97 -3.81
C PHE A 121 -0.49 3.89 -3.16
N VAL A 122 -1.47 3.32 -3.86
CA VAL A 122 -2.85 3.25 -3.34
C VAL A 122 -2.94 2.46 -2.03
N PRO A 123 -2.44 1.21 -1.93
CA PRO A 123 -2.54 0.45 -0.69
C PRO A 123 -1.80 1.09 0.49
N THR A 124 -0.70 1.83 0.25
CA THR A 124 0.08 2.45 1.33
C THR A 124 -0.35 3.87 1.65
N MET A 125 -0.94 4.63 0.70
CA MET A 125 -1.20 6.06 0.86
C MET A 125 -2.68 6.42 1.01
N ALA A 126 -3.60 5.69 0.34
CA ALA A 126 -5.00 6.13 0.27
C ALA A 126 -5.70 6.24 1.65
N HIS A 127 -5.31 5.44 2.63
CA HIS A 127 -5.90 5.49 3.97
C HIS A 127 -5.45 6.70 4.81
N ARG A 128 -4.43 7.44 4.33
CA ARG A 128 -3.86 8.65 4.96
C ARG A 128 -4.31 9.93 4.26
N LEU A 129 -5.04 9.81 3.15
CA LEU A 129 -5.43 10.92 2.29
C LEU A 129 -6.93 11.15 2.34
N HIS A 130 -7.33 12.41 2.21
CA HIS A 130 -8.73 12.82 2.07
C HIS A 130 -8.87 13.62 0.78
N ALA A 131 -9.66 13.11 -0.17
CA ALA A 131 -9.90 13.77 -1.43
C ALA A 131 -10.58 15.13 -1.22
N VAL A 132 -10.25 16.13 -2.05
CA VAL A 132 -10.96 17.41 -2.04
C VAL A 132 -12.39 17.21 -2.56
N ALA A 133 -13.39 17.75 -1.86
CA ALA A 133 -14.81 17.56 -2.19
C ALA A 133 -15.18 18.02 -3.61
N ARG A 134 -14.46 19.00 -4.16
CA ARG A 134 -14.70 19.53 -5.52
C ARG A 134 -14.51 18.52 -6.63
N SER A 135 -13.76 17.43 -6.37
CA SER A 135 -13.45 16.44 -7.43
C SER A 135 -14.62 15.50 -7.73
N GLY A 136 -15.58 15.36 -6.82
CA GLY A 136 -16.63 14.35 -6.91
C GLY A 136 -16.12 12.89 -6.89
N ARG A 137 -14.82 12.70 -6.71
CA ARG A 137 -14.13 11.39 -6.73
C ARG A 137 -13.84 10.91 -5.32
N GLY A 138 -13.86 9.59 -5.14
CA GLY A 138 -13.36 8.98 -3.91
C GLY A 138 -11.83 9.09 -3.80
N THR A 139 -11.28 8.92 -2.60
CA THR A 139 -9.83 9.06 -2.35
C THR A 139 -8.99 8.15 -3.22
N ILE A 140 -9.40 6.91 -3.47
CA ILE A 140 -8.67 5.95 -4.32
C ILE A 140 -8.63 6.41 -5.77
N GLU A 141 -9.76 6.87 -6.32
CA GLU A 141 -9.85 7.37 -7.69
C GLU A 141 -9.01 8.63 -7.87
N GLN A 142 -9.04 9.51 -6.87
CA GLN A 142 -8.23 10.72 -6.86
C GLN A 142 -6.73 10.39 -6.82
N ALA A 143 -6.31 9.42 -6.01
CA ALA A 143 -4.94 8.96 -5.95
C ALA A 143 -4.45 8.38 -7.29
N ARG A 144 -5.28 7.59 -7.96
CA ARG A 144 -4.97 7.07 -9.30
C ARG A 144 -4.86 8.17 -10.35
N ALA A 145 -5.77 9.17 -10.33
CA ALA A 145 -5.71 10.30 -11.24
C ALA A 145 -4.44 11.15 -11.01
N MET A 146 -4.04 11.37 -9.77
CA MET A 146 -2.80 12.06 -9.44
C MET A 146 -1.56 11.29 -9.96
N LEU A 147 -1.51 9.96 -9.76
CA LEU A 147 -0.41 9.13 -10.28
C LEU A 147 -0.23 9.24 -11.80
N GLN A 148 -1.34 9.37 -12.54
CA GLN A 148 -1.29 9.57 -13.99
C GLN A 148 -0.84 10.98 -14.40
N ALA A 149 -1.03 11.97 -13.54
CA ALA A 149 -0.68 13.37 -13.80
C ALA A 149 0.78 13.70 -13.44
N VAL A 150 1.39 12.97 -12.51
CA VAL A 150 2.80 13.15 -12.12
C VAL A 150 3.68 12.37 -13.08
N ALA A 151 4.54 13.08 -13.82
CA ALA A 151 5.45 12.47 -14.78
C ALA A 151 6.48 11.59 -14.07
N VAL A 152 6.82 10.47 -14.69
CA VAL A 152 8.01 9.69 -14.33
C VAL A 152 9.20 10.32 -15.05
N ALA A 153 10.12 10.92 -14.31
CA ALA A 153 11.33 11.55 -14.86
C ALA A 153 12.36 10.49 -15.29
#